data_c9928d6f9e70d6cfd0d6d4ca7ae73e1c
#
_entry.id   c9928d6f9e70d6cfd0d6d4ca7ae73e1c
#
_cell.length_a   1.000
_cell.length_b   1.000
_cell.length_c   1.000
_cell.angle_alpha   90.00
_cell.angle_beta   90.00
_cell.angle_gamma   90.00
#
_symmetry.space_group_name_H-M   'P 1'
#
loop_
_entity.id
_entity.type
_entity.pdbx_description
1 polymer ?
#
loop_
_entity_poly.entity_id
_entity_poly.type
_entity_poly.pdbx_seq_one_letter_code
_entity_poly.pdbx_strand_id
1 'polypeptide(L)'
;MRNVDEKFNEWKTRATDAEILAGLKSLEADENARINAFYKDLEFGTAGLRGELGAGTNCLNVYTIRKVTQGIANCMKKHGWARASVSCDSRINSDLFARTVAEVFAANGVKTFITKELMPTPFLSYITRETKSDIGVMITASHNPAKYNGYKVYGSDGCQLADAGALEMIGYINEIDPFDVTTGTLEEYVKSGEVEYIGDDIIAAYLDEVLKRRNALAEGLTVTYTPLNGTGYKLVPAMLKRMNVAGLDIVKEQSMPDGHFTTCQIGRASCRERVFRAV
;
A
#
# COMPACT_ATOMS: atom_id res chain seq x y z
N MET A 1 11.87 27.72 -7.28
CA MET A 1 11.54 26.34 -7.72
C MET A 1 12.66 25.89 -8.65
N ARG A 2 13.26 24.69 -8.44
CA ARG A 2 14.16 24.12 -9.43
C ARG A 2 13.40 23.92 -10.74
N ASN A 3 14.05 24.18 -11.87
CA ASN A 3 13.50 23.96 -13.20
C ASN A 3 13.27 22.46 -13.42
N VAL A 4 12.29 22.07 -14.24
CA VAL A 4 11.97 20.69 -14.63
C VAL A 4 13.20 19.95 -15.14
N ASP A 5 13.98 20.61 -16.00
CA ASP A 5 15.19 20.01 -16.59
C ASP A 5 16.32 19.81 -15.57
N GLU A 6 16.46 20.70 -14.57
CA GLU A 6 17.40 20.51 -13.48
C GLU A 6 17.07 19.26 -12.65
N LYS A 7 15.80 19.09 -12.24
CA LYS A 7 15.32 17.91 -11.51
C LYS A 7 15.49 16.64 -12.35
N PHE A 8 15.11 16.68 -13.62
CA PHE A 8 15.25 15.55 -14.52
C PHE A 8 16.71 15.10 -14.67
N ASN A 9 17.64 16.04 -14.86
CA ASN A 9 19.07 15.74 -14.98
C ASN A 9 19.66 15.22 -13.66
N GLU A 10 19.23 15.75 -12.51
CA GLU A 10 19.60 15.23 -11.21
C GLU A 10 19.16 13.75 -11.07
N TRP A 11 17.93 13.43 -11.43
CA TRP A 11 17.42 12.06 -11.39
C TRP A 11 18.20 11.11 -12.32
N LYS A 12 18.53 11.55 -13.52
CA LYS A 12 19.37 10.77 -14.45
C LYS A 12 20.75 10.44 -13.88
N THR A 13 21.30 11.34 -13.05
CA THR A 13 22.63 11.17 -12.47
C THR A 13 22.61 10.33 -11.20
N ARG A 14 21.54 10.46 -10.36
CA ARG A 14 21.50 9.86 -9.02
C ARG A 14 20.67 8.58 -8.93
N ALA A 15 19.70 8.37 -9.83
CA ALA A 15 18.88 7.16 -9.82
C ALA A 15 19.71 5.93 -10.21
N THR A 16 19.49 4.84 -9.48
CA THR A 16 20.16 3.54 -9.70
C THR A 16 19.18 2.41 -9.98
N ASP A 17 17.88 2.63 -9.70
CA ASP A 17 16.83 1.64 -9.94
C ASP A 17 16.58 1.45 -11.44
N ALA A 18 16.52 0.20 -11.89
CA ALA A 18 16.46 -0.14 -13.32
C ALA A 18 15.12 0.31 -13.98
N GLU A 19 14.01 0.20 -13.28
CA GLU A 19 12.68 0.62 -13.78
C GLU A 19 12.64 2.15 -13.91
N ILE A 20 13.19 2.86 -12.92
CA ILE A 20 13.27 4.32 -12.94
C ILE A 20 14.19 4.81 -14.06
N LEU A 21 15.36 4.19 -14.26
CA LEU A 21 16.26 4.53 -15.35
C LEU A 21 15.61 4.32 -16.73
N ALA A 22 14.87 3.22 -16.90
CA ALA A 22 14.10 2.98 -18.12
C ALA A 22 13.01 4.04 -18.34
N GLY A 23 12.30 4.42 -17.27
CA GLY A 23 11.31 5.49 -17.29
C GLY A 23 11.91 6.85 -17.65
N LEU A 24 13.04 7.22 -17.06
CA LEU A 24 13.76 8.47 -17.39
C LEU A 24 14.18 8.51 -18.86
N LYS A 25 14.67 7.38 -19.40
CA LYS A 25 15.02 7.28 -20.81
C LYS A 25 13.82 7.52 -21.74
N SER A 26 12.65 7.02 -21.39
CA SER A 26 11.41 7.26 -22.14
C SER A 26 11.00 8.74 -22.10
N LEU A 27 11.25 9.45 -21.00
CA LEU A 27 10.95 10.87 -20.83
C LEU A 27 11.90 11.79 -21.62
N GLU A 28 13.03 11.30 -22.13
CA GLU A 28 13.91 12.09 -22.99
C GLU A 28 13.23 12.50 -24.31
N ALA A 29 12.41 11.60 -24.84
CA ALA A 29 11.74 11.80 -26.12
C ALA A 29 10.38 12.53 -26.02
N ASP A 30 9.84 12.70 -24.81
CA ASP A 30 8.51 13.32 -24.57
C ASP A 30 8.61 14.44 -23.54
N GLU A 31 8.71 15.68 -24.04
CA GLU A 31 8.81 16.88 -23.21
C GLU A 31 7.56 17.08 -22.31
N ASN A 32 6.36 16.82 -22.81
CA ASN A 32 5.15 16.99 -22.04
C ASN A 32 5.07 15.97 -20.89
N ALA A 33 5.44 14.71 -21.15
CA ALA A 33 5.52 13.69 -20.12
C ALA A 33 6.61 14.05 -19.09
N ARG A 34 7.77 14.55 -19.53
CA ARG A 34 8.85 15.01 -18.64
C ARG A 34 8.39 16.17 -17.75
N ILE A 35 7.73 17.18 -18.31
CA ILE A 35 7.16 18.28 -17.52
C ILE A 35 6.20 17.73 -16.50
N ASN A 36 5.27 16.86 -16.87
CA ASN A 36 4.27 16.27 -15.97
C ASN A 36 4.90 15.46 -14.83
N ALA A 37 6.01 14.77 -15.11
CA ALA A 37 6.74 13.98 -14.12
C ALA A 37 7.53 14.83 -13.11
N PHE A 38 7.93 16.07 -13.43
CA PHE A 38 8.86 16.86 -12.65
C PHE A 38 8.40 18.29 -12.27
N TYR A 39 7.20 18.76 -12.72
CA TYR A 39 6.77 20.13 -12.47
C TYR A 39 6.55 20.44 -10.97
N LYS A 40 6.28 19.42 -10.18
CA LYS A 40 6.16 19.51 -8.71
C LYS A 40 6.65 18.22 -8.05
N ASP A 41 6.74 18.24 -6.74
CA ASP A 41 6.90 17.04 -5.94
C ASP A 41 5.51 16.45 -5.61
N LEU A 42 5.43 15.12 -5.52
CA LEU A 42 4.20 14.44 -5.11
C LEU A 42 3.89 14.78 -3.65
N GLU A 43 2.73 15.39 -3.43
CA GLU A 43 2.35 15.90 -2.12
C GLU A 43 1.79 14.79 -1.22
N PHE A 44 2.30 14.73 0.00
CA PHE A 44 1.69 13.95 1.07
C PHE A 44 0.57 14.80 1.70
N GLY A 45 -0.67 14.34 1.59
CA GLY A 45 -1.84 15.01 2.16
C GLY A 45 -2.41 14.28 3.37
N THR A 46 -3.51 14.77 3.91
CA THR A 46 -4.21 14.20 5.07
C THR A 46 -4.69 12.76 4.85
N ALA A 47 -4.93 12.37 3.60
CA ALA A 47 -5.28 11.01 3.22
C ALA A 47 -4.06 10.14 2.85
N GLY A 48 -2.84 10.63 3.05
CA GLY A 48 -1.60 10.03 2.59
C GLY A 48 -1.16 10.54 1.22
N LEU A 49 -0.44 9.71 0.47
CA LEU A 49 0.12 10.01 -0.84
C LEU A 49 -0.60 9.21 -1.93
N ARG A 50 -0.85 9.81 -3.08
CA ARG A 50 -1.38 9.10 -4.26
C ARG A 50 -0.83 9.75 -5.53
N GLY A 51 -0.31 8.92 -6.45
CA GLY A 51 0.23 9.38 -7.72
C GLY A 51 0.16 8.34 -8.81
N GLU A 52 0.43 8.75 -10.03
CA GLU A 52 0.69 7.83 -11.14
C GLU A 52 2.03 7.15 -10.92
N LEU A 53 2.12 5.87 -11.31
CA LEU A 53 3.39 5.14 -11.30
C LEU A 53 4.32 5.69 -12.37
N GLY A 54 5.61 5.85 -12.03
CA GLY A 54 6.61 6.28 -13.00
C GLY A 54 7.82 6.98 -12.39
N ALA A 55 8.75 7.35 -13.27
CA ALA A 55 9.94 8.11 -12.91
C ALA A 55 9.60 9.60 -12.74
N GLY A 56 10.15 10.22 -11.68
CA GLY A 56 9.99 11.66 -11.43
C GLY A 56 9.46 12.00 -10.06
N THR A 57 9.59 13.26 -9.69
CA THR A 57 9.22 13.77 -8.35
C THR A 57 7.70 13.85 -8.15
N ASN A 58 6.92 13.95 -9.23
CA ASN A 58 5.45 13.97 -9.22
C ASN A 58 4.84 12.57 -9.43
N CYS A 59 5.66 11.52 -9.45
CA CYS A 59 5.24 10.15 -9.65
C CYS A 59 5.47 9.30 -8.41
N LEU A 60 4.67 8.24 -8.25
CA LEU A 60 4.88 7.25 -7.21
C LEU A 60 5.89 6.21 -7.69
N ASN A 61 6.97 6.06 -6.96
CA ASN A 61 8.08 5.15 -7.25
C ASN A 61 8.89 4.86 -5.97
N VAL A 62 9.90 4.00 -6.07
CA VAL A 62 10.73 3.59 -4.92
C VAL A 62 11.39 4.77 -4.20
N TYR A 63 11.79 5.83 -4.90
CA TYR A 63 12.42 7.01 -4.30
C TYR A 63 11.41 7.85 -3.52
N THR A 64 10.21 8.06 -4.08
CA THR A 64 9.14 8.80 -3.37
C THR A 64 8.63 8.01 -2.17
N ILE A 65 8.56 6.66 -2.25
CA ILE A 65 8.26 5.78 -1.11
C ILE A 65 9.34 5.89 -0.02
N ARG A 66 10.62 5.82 -0.39
CA ARG A 66 11.75 5.99 0.54
C ARG A 66 11.70 7.33 1.26
N LYS A 67 11.51 8.43 0.50
CA LYS A 67 11.38 9.78 1.05
C LYS A 67 10.29 9.86 2.13
N VAL A 68 9.08 9.41 1.78
CA VAL A 68 7.92 9.47 2.69
C VAL A 68 8.16 8.61 3.93
N THR A 69 8.65 7.38 3.75
CA THR A 69 8.86 6.46 4.87
C THR A 69 9.97 6.94 5.79
N GLN A 70 11.05 7.50 5.26
CA GLN A 70 12.13 8.09 6.07
C GLN A 70 11.63 9.28 6.90
N GLY A 71 10.82 10.17 6.31
CA GLY A 71 10.22 11.29 7.04
C GLY A 71 9.29 10.80 8.17
N ILE A 72 8.48 9.77 7.91
CA ILE A 72 7.65 9.13 8.94
C ILE A 72 8.51 8.50 10.04
N ALA A 73 9.59 7.79 9.68
CA ALA A 73 10.52 7.19 10.65
C ALA A 73 11.16 8.25 11.56
N ASN A 74 11.53 9.41 11.01
CA ASN A 74 12.05 10.55 11.77
C ASN A 74 10.99 11.10 12.76
N CYS A 75 9.75 11.23 12.31
CA CYS A 75 8.62 11.60 13.18
C CYS A 75 8.40 10.55 14.29
N MET A 76 8.41 9.26 13.96
CA MET A 76 8.29 8.16 14.93
C MET A 76 9.39 8.25 15.99
N LYS A 77 10.63 8.47 15.59
CA LYS A 77 11.77 8.64 16.51
C LYS A 77 11.55 9.81 17.47
N LYS A 78 11.01 10.92 17.00
CA LYS A 78 10.67 12.08 17.84
C LYS A 78 9.67 11.75 18.93
N HIS A 79 8.69 10.89 18.63
CA HIS A 79 7.65 10.46 19.58
C HIS A 79 8.03 9.24 20.42
N GLY A 80 9.19 8.64 20.20
CA GLY A 80 9.56 7.37 20.84
C GLY A 80 8.76 6.18 20.35
N TRP A 81 8.15 6.26 19.16
CA TRP A 81 7.43 5.17 18.51
C TRP A 81 8.42 4.21 17.86
N ALA A 82 8.19 2.92 18.03
CA ALA A 82 9.16 1.90 17.67
C ALA A 82 8.59 0.71 16.86
N ARG A 83 7.29 0.72 16.55
CA ARG A 83 6.63 -0.41 15.92
C ARG A 83 5.76 0.05 14.74
N ALA A 84 5.85 -0.66 13.63
CA ALA A 84 5.03 -0.40 12.44
C ALA A 84 4.42 -1.69 11.88
N SER A 85 3.26 -1.58 11.25
CA SER A 85 2.64 -2.64 10.46
C SER A 85 2.49 -2.20 9.00
N VAL A 86 2.71 -3.13 8.06
CA VAL A 86 2.71 -2.82 6.62
C VAL A 86 1.89 -3.86 5.87
N SER A 87 1.07 -3.40 4.95
CA SER A 87 0.30 -4.24 4.03
C SER A 87 0.11 -3.57 2.68
N CYS A 88 -0.30 -4.35 1.68
CA CYS A 88 -0.52 -3.84 0.33
C CYS A 88 -1.71 -4.50 -0.35
N ASP A 89 -2.19 -3.88 -1.42
CA ASP A 89 -3.21 -4.42 -2.30
C ASP A 89 -2.62 -5.11 -3.56
N SER A 90 -3.46 -5.43 -4.54
CA SER A 90 -3.09 -6.14 -5.77
C SER A 90 -2.48 -5.26 -6.86
N ARG A 91 -2.30 -3.97 -6.64
CA ARG A 91 -1.83 -3.03 -7.66
C ARG A 91 -0.40 -3.27 -8.09
N ILE A 92 -0.07 -2.79 -9.30
CA ILE A 92 1.29 -2.79 -9.83
C ILE A 92 2.24 -2.16 -8.79
N ASN A 93 3.36 -2.82 -8.53
CA ASN A 93 4.41 -2.42 -7.58
C ASN A 93 3.97 -2.29 -6.11
N SER A 94 2.76 -2.77 -5.73
CA SER A 94 2.32 -2.68 -4.32
C SER A 94 3.18 -3.50 -3.37
N ASP A 95 3.59 -4.69 -3.75
CA ASP A 95 4.50 -5.55 -2.99
C ASP A 95 5.91 -4.94 -2.89
N LEU A 96 6.47 -4.43 -4.00
CA LEU A 96 7.74 -3.73 -4.03
C LEU A 96 7.73 -2.52 -3.06
N PHE A 97 6.69 -1.71 -3.11
CA PHE A 97 6.57 -0.54 -2.24
C PHE A 97 6.38 -0.93 -0.77
N ALA A 98 5.59 -1.96 -0.47
CA ALA A 98 5.45 -2.46 0.90
C ALA A 98 6.78 -2.98 1.47
N ARG A 99 7.57 -3.70 0.67
CA ARG A 99 8.93 -4.13 1.03
C ARG A 99 9.85 -2.94 1.27
N THR A 100 9.86 -1.95 0.37
CA THR A 100 10.62 -0.71 0.53
C THR A 100 10.27 0.02 1.83
N VAL A 101 8.98 0.08 2.19
CA VAL A 101 8.53 0.65 3.48
C VAL A 101 9.13 -0.12 4.66
N ALA A 102 9.03 -1.45 4.63
CA ALA A 102 9.56 -2.29 5.71
C ALA A 102 11.09 -2.15 5.85
N GLU A 103 11.82 -2.09 4.73
CA GLU A 103 13.27 -1.88 4.71
C GLU A 103 13.68 -0.54 5.32
N VAL A 104 13.00 0.55 4.95
CA VAL A 104 13.30 1.89 5.50
C VAL A 104 12.97 1.95 6.99
N PHE A 105 11.85 1.42 7.43
CA PHE A 105 11.52 1.37 8.85
C PHE A 105 12.54 0.56 9.65
N ALA A 106 12.91 -0.63 9.18
CA ALA A 106 13.90 -1.49 9.83
C ALA A 106 15.28 -0.81 9.90
N ALA A 107 15.73 -0.13 8.82
CA ALA A 107 16.96 0.64 8.80
C ALA A 107 16.99 1.76 9.86
N ASN A 108 15.81 2.25 10.27
CA ASN A 108 15.64 3.25 11.31
C ASN A 108 15.38 2.66 12.72
N GLY A 109 15.52 1.36 12.91
CA GLY A 109 15.31 0.68 14.18
C GLY A 109 13.84 0.50 14.56
N VAL A 110 12.92 0.62 13.60
CA VAL A 110 11.48 0.39 13.82
C VAL A 110 11.16 -1.08 13.58
N LYS A 111 10.73 -1.80 14.61
CA LYS A 111 10.24 -3.17 14.51
C LYS A 111 9.03 -3.20 13.58
N THR A 112 9.12 -3.91 12.48
CA THR A 112 8.11 -3.88 11.42
C THR A 112 7.43 -5.23 11.22
N PHE A 113 6.09 -5.23 11.19
CA PHE A 113 5.25 -6.37 10.90
C PHE A 113 4.68 -6.22 9.49
N ILE A 114 4.99 -7.16 8.59
CA ILE A 114 4.55 -7.10 7.19
C ILE A 114 3.71 -8.31 6.82
N THR A 115 2.67 -8.12 6.02
CA THR A 115 1.90 -9.24 5.48
C THR A 115 2.70 -9.98 4.40
N LYS A 116 2.66 -11.32 4.40
CA LYS A 116 3.33 -12.15 3.38
C LYS A 116 2.74 -11.96 1.99
N GLU A 117 1.46 -11.64 1.94
CA GLU A 117 0.68 -11.49 0.73
C GLU A 117 -0.17 -10.23 0.83
N LEU A 118 -0.72 -9.83 -0.29
CA LEU A 118 -1.68 -8.72 -0.33
C LEU A 118 -2.90 -9.00 0.56
N MET A 119 -3.32 -7.97 1.28
CA MET A 119 -4.44 -8.03 2.23
C MET A 119 -5.33 -6.79 2.11
N PRO A 120 -6.62 -6.89 2.46
CA PRO A 120 -7.50 -5.73 2.44
C PRO A 120 -7.17 -4.74 3.56
N THR A 121 -7.46 -3.47 3.32
CA THR A 121 -7.24 -2.38 4.29
C THR A 121 -7.78 -2.65 5.70
N PRO A 122 -8.99 -3.26 5.90
CA PRO A 122 -9.44 -3.61 7.25
C PRO A 122 -8.53 -4.60 7.98
N PHE A 123 -7.82 -5.46 7.26
CA PHE A 123 -6.82 -6.35 7.87
C PHE A 123 -5.61 -5.57 8.39
N LEU A 124 -5.13 -4.56 7.64
CA LEU A 124 -4.08 -3.67 8.15
C LEU A 124 -4.53 -2.97 9.45
N SER A 125 -5.73 -2.40 9.48
CA SER A 125 -6.29 -1.78 10.69
C SER A 125 -6.29 -2.74 11.89
N TYR A 126 -6.63 -4.01 11.65
CA TYR A 126 -6.62 -5.05 12.67
C TYR A 126 -5.21 -5.36 13.15
N ILE A 127 -4.26 -5.64 12.26
CA ILE A 127 -2.88 -6.00 12.65
C ILE A 127 -2.14 -4.84 13.30
N THR A 128 -2.43 -3.58 12.93
CA THR A 128 -1.85 -2.41 13.58
C THR A 128 -2.15 -2.42 15.08
N ARG A 129 -3.39 -2.73 15.47
CA ARG A 129 -3.80 -2.85 16.87
C ARG A 129 -3.28 -4.13 17.52
N GLU A 130 -3.37 -5.26 16.84
CA GLU A 130 -2.97 -6.57 17.36
C GLU A 130 -1.47 -6.65 17.66
N THR A 131 -0.65 -6.11 16.76
CA THR A 131 0.81 -6.04 16.95
C THR A 131 1.25 -4.87 17.83
N LYS A 132 0.30 -4.05 18.32
CA LYS A 132 0.57 -2.82 19.08
C LYS A 132 1.53 -1.90 18.32
N SER A 133 1.33 -1.79 17.01
CA SER A 133 2.09 -0.88 16.17
C SER A 133 1.65 0.55 16.40
N ASP A 134 2.60 1.48 16.45
CA ASP A 134 2.34 2.91 16.58
C ASP A 134 1.79 3.48 15.28
N ILE A 135 2.26 2.91 14.15
CA ILE A 135 1.89 3.31 12.79
C ILE A 135 1.54 2.06 11.96
N GLY A 136 0.49 2.19 11.14
CA GLY A 136 0.17 1.25 10.08
C GLY A 136 0.34 1.89 8.70
N VAL A 137 0.88 1.15 7.73
CA VAL A 137 1.04 1.62 6.34
C VAL A 137 0.31 0.70 5.38
N MET A 138 -0.56 1.27 4.56
CA MET A 138 -1.25 0.56 3.48
C MET A 138 -0.85 1.10 2.12
N ILE A 139 -0.24 0.26 1.31
CA ILE A 139 0.07 0.58 -0.08
C ILE A 139 -1.14 0.25 -0.94
N THR A 140 -1.84 1.30 -1.38
CA THR A 140 -3.09 1.19 -2.16
C THR A 140 -3.52 2.53 -2.75
N ALA A 141 -4.10 2.52 -3.94
CA ALA A 141 -4.88 3.65 -4.47
C ALA A 141 -6.39 3.35 -4.50
N SER A 142 -6.87 2.41 -3.68
CA SER A 142 -8.30 2.08 -3.57
C SER A 142 -8.90 1.63 -4.92
N HIS A 143 -9.83 2.42 -5.48
CA HIS A 143 -10.55 2.15 -6.72
C HIS A 143 -10.08 3.03 -7.91
N ASN A 144 -8.92 3.65 -7.81
CA ASN A 144 -8.36 4.44 -8.92
C ASN A 144 -7.91 3.53 -10.08
N PRO A 145 -7.79 4.06 -11.32
CA PRO A 145 -7.24 3.30 -12.44
C PRO A 145 -5.90 2.63 -12.15
N ALA A 146 -5.56 1.57 -12.90
CA ALA A 146 -4.39 0.73 -12.68
C ALA A 146 -3.05 1.49 -12.63
N LYS A 147 -2.94 2.59 -13.38
CA LYS A 147 -1.73 3.44 -13.40
C LYS A 147 -1.45 4.20 -12.10
N TYR A 148 -2.37 4.20 -11.14
CA TYR A 148 -2.21 4.86 -9.84
C TYR A 148 -1.85 3.85 -8.75
N ASN A 149 -1.00 4.28 -7.83
CA ASN A 149 -0.85 3.63 -6.54
C ASN A 149 -0.78 4.71 -5.44
N GLY A 150 -0.66 4.31 -4.17
CA GLY A 150 -0.68 5.25 -3.06
C GLY A 150 -0.11 4.67 -1.77
N TYR A 151 0.07 5.56 -0.80
CA TYR A 151 0.62 5.28 0.51
C TYR A 151 -0.31 5.90 1.56
N LYS A 152 -0.95 5.11 2.40
CA LYS A 152 -1.84 5.57 3.45
C LYS A 152 -1.28 5.24 4.82
N VAL A 153 -1.43 6.17 5.76
CA VAL A 153 -0.95 6.02 7.14
C VAL A 153 -2.12 5.87 8.09
N TYR A 154 -1.95 4.97 9.05
CA TYR A 154 -2.90 4.64 10.11
C TYR A 154 -2.23 4.84 11.46
N GLY A 155 -2.95 5.34 12.46
CA GLY A 155 -2.49 5.44 13.83
C GLY A 155 -2.60 4.13 14.60
N SER A 156 -2.13 4.12 15.83
CA SER A 156 -2.15 2.95 16.73
C SER A 156 -3.56 2.42 17.04
N ASP A 157 -4.58 3.26 16.85
CA ASP A 157 -6.00 2.88 16.97
C ASP A 157 -6.52 2.09 15.75
N GLY A 158 -5.70 1.95 14.69
CA GLY A 158 -6.06 1.32 13.44
C GLY A 158 -6.94 2.19 12.53
N CYS A 159 -7.11 3.47 12.84
CA CYS A 159 -7.80 4.43 11.99
C CYS A 159 -6.82 5.18 11.08
N GLN A 160 -7.29 5.58 9.89
CA GLN A 160 -6.48 6.43 9.03
C GLN A 160 -6.13 7.73 9.74
N LEU A 161 -4.88 8.17 9.63
CA LEU A 161 -4.36 9.32 10.35
C LEU A 161 -5.18 10.59 10.06
N ALA A 162 -5.50 11.34 11.11
CA ALA A 162 -6.20 12.61 11.01
C ALA A 162 -5.24 13.76 10.63
N ASP A 163 -5.83 14.89 10.21
CA ASP A 163 -5.12 16.04 9.64
C ASP A 163 -3.92 16.54 10.46
N ALA A 164 -4.06 16.63 11.79
CA ALA A 164 -2.99 17.13 12.65
C ALA A 164 -1.73 16.27 12.63
N GLY A 165 -1.90 14.93 12.70
CA GLY A 165 -0.78 14.00 12.63
C GLY A 165 -0.12 13.97 11.25
N ALA A 166 -0.93 14.12 10.20
CA ALA A 166 -0.43 14.19 8.83
C ALA A 166 0.41 15.45 8.59
N LEU A 167 -0.01 16.60 9.11
CA LEU A 167 0.73 17.87 8.98
C LEU A 167 2.11 17.81 9.66
N GLU A 168 2.21 17.18 10.83
CA GLU A 168 3.51 16.97 11.49
C GLU A 168 4.44 16.11 10.63
N MET A 169 3.95 14.98 10.10
CA MET A 169 4.74 14.10 9.25
C MET A 169 5.21 14.79 7.97
N ILE A 170 4.38 15.66 7.36
CA ILE A 170 4.75 16.45 6.18
C ILE A 170 6.01 17.28 6.43
N GLY A 171 6.15 17.88 7.62
CA GLY A 171 7.34 18.64 7.99
C GLY A 171 8.60 17.78 7.85
N TYR A 172 8.63 16.59 8.43
CA TYR A 172 9.78 15.67 8.33
C TYR A 172 9.99 15.13 6.91
N ILE A 173 8.92 14.82 6.17
CA ILE A 173 9.01 14.31 4.79
C ILE A 173 9.68 15.32 3.87
N ASN A 174 9.36 16.61 4.02
CA ASN A 174 9.91 17.67 3.16
C ASN A 174 11.42 17.90 3.34
N GLU A 175 12.00 17.48 4.47
CA GLU A 175 13.43 17.58 4.75
C GLU A 175 14.26 16.44 4.10
N ILE A 176 13.61 15.40 3.58
CA ILE A 176 14.29 14.19 3.08
C ILE A 176 14.69 14.34 1.61
N ASP A 177 15.95 14.11 1.31
CA ASP A 177 16.42 13.80 -0.04
C ASP A 177 16.20 12.30 -0.34
N PRO A 178 15.36 11.94 -1.34
CA PRO A 178 15.02 10.55 -1.61
C PRO A 178 16.23 9.67 -2.01
N PHE A 179 17.31 10.26 -2.48
CA PHE A 179 18.53 9.55 -2.90
C PHE A 179 19.48 9.24 -1.75
N ASP A 180 19.34 9.91 -0.61
CA ASP A 180 20.20 9.71 0.57
C ASP A 180 19.63 8.66 1.54
N VAL A 181 18.45 8.10 1.25
CA VAL A 181 17.85 7.04 2.07
C VAL A 181 18.50 5.70 1.72
N THR A 182 19.27 5.18 2.65
CA THR A 182 19.94 3.88 2.53
C THR A 182 19.25 2.81 3.36
N THR A 183 19.16 1.59 2.83
CA THR A 183 18.55 0.43 3.50
C THR A 183 19.40 -0.82 3.26
N GLY A 184 19.26 -1.82 4.14
CA GLY A 184 19.56 -3.20 3.84
C GLY A 184 18.41 -3.86 3.05
N THR A 185 18.49 -5.16 2.85
CA THR A 185 17.45 -5.94 2.19
C THR A 185 16.41 -6.45 3.18
N LEU A 186 15.17 -6.67 2.71
CA LEU A 186 14.10 -7.25 3.53
C LEU A 186 14.52 -8.59 4.14
N GLU A 187 15.22 -9.42 3.38
CA GLU A 187 15.68 -10.74 3.80
C GLU A 187 16.68 -10.65 4.96
N GLU A 188 17.58 -9.66 4.95
CA GLU A 188 18.51 -9.40 6.05
C GLU A 188 17.73 -9.00 7.31
N TYR A 189 16.78 -8.08 7.21
CA TYR A 189 15.97 -7.62 8.33
C TYR A 189 15.00 -8.69 8.88
N VAL A 190 14.51 -9.58 8.04
CA VAL A 190 13.73 -10.75 8.50
C VAL A 190 14.62 -11.71 9.27
N LYS A 191 15.84 -11.96 8.79
CA LYS A 191 16.81 -12.85 9.46
C LYS A 191 17.29 -12.31 10.80
N SER A 192 17.50 -11.00 10.92
CA SER A 192 17.91 -10.33 12.16
C SER A 192 16.75 -10.07 13.13
N GLY A 193 15.51 -10.16 12.64
CA GLY A 193 14.31 -10.04 13.45
C GLY A 193 13.76 -8.62 13.57
N GLU A 194 14.29 -7.63 12.85
CA GLU A 194 13.69 -6.29 12.76
C GLU A 194 12.38 -6.30 11.97
N VAL A 195 12.28 -7.16 10.96
CA VAL A 195 11.05 -7.39 10.20
C VAL A 195 10.49 -8.77 10.52
N GLU A 196 9.17 -8.85 10.71
CA GLU A 196 8.45 -10.08 10.99
C GLU A 196 7.23 -10.20 10.07
N TYR A 197 7.07 -11.38 9.47
CA TYR A 197 5.88 -11.66 8.69
C TYR A 197 4.70 -12.01 9.59
N ILE A 198 3.53 -11.43 9.28
CA ILE A 198 2.25 -11.79 9.91
C ILE A 198 1.95 -13.27 9.65
N GLY A 199 1.71 -14.01 10.72
CA GLY A 199 1.42 -15.45 10.68
C GLY A 199 -0.04 -15.78 10.35
N ASP A 200 -0.28 -17.04 10.04
CA ASP A 200 -1.62 -17.56 9.73
C ASP A 200 -2.55 -17.57 10.96
N ASP A 201 -2.00 -17.62 12.15
CA ASP A 201 -2.71 -17.50 13.44
C ASP A 201 -3.39 -16.14 13.58
N ILE A 202 -2.72 -15.05 13.22
CA ILE A 202 -3.29 -13.69 13.22
C ILE A 202 -4.37 -13.56 12.14
N ILE A 203 -4.18 -14.18 10.96
CA ILE A 203 -5.21 -14.22 9.92
C ILE A 203 -6.44 -14.97 10.41
N ALA A 204 -6.27 -16.11 11.08
CA ALA A 204 -7.36 -16.87 11.66
C ALA A 204 -8.10 -16.07 12.75
N ALA A 205 -7.38 -15.40 13.65
CA ALA A 205 -7.94 -14.54 14.69
C ALA A 205 -8.75 -13.37 14.10
N TYR A 206 -8.25 -12.74 13.02
CA TYR A 206 -9.01 -11.71 12.30
C TYR A 206 -10.34 -12.23 11.76
N LEU A 207 -10.32 -13.41 11.11
CA LEU A 207 -11.54 -14.01 10.59
C LEU A 207 -12.52 -14.37 11.70
N ASP A 208 -12.03 -14.83 12.87
CA ASP A 208 -12.86 -15.10 14.05
C ASP A 208 -13.47 -13.81 14.60
N GLU A 209 -12.72 -12.70 14.65
CA GLU A 209 -13.23 -11.41 15.10
C GLU A 209 -14.30 -10.86 14.15
N VAL A 210 -14.12 -10.99 12.83
CA VAL A 210 -15.15 -10.61 11.84
C VAL A 210 -16.38 -11.48 12.00
N LEU A 211 -16.21 -12.80 12.24
CA LEU A 211 -17.33 -13.73 12.41
C LEU A 211 -18.19 -13.42 13.63
N LYS A 212 -17.62 -12.89 14.71
CA LYS A 212 -18.37 -12.43 15.90
C LYS A 212 -19.38 -11.31 15.59
N ARG A 213 -19.16 -10.55 14.51
CA ARG A 213 -20.03 -9.43 14.10
C ARG A 213 -21.22 -9.86 13.26
N ARG A 214 -21.34 -11.15 12.91
CA ARG A 214 -22.47 -11.65 12.14
C ARG A 214 -23.77 -11.63 12.95
N ASN A 215 -24.88 -11.39 12.28
CA ASN A 215 -26.21 -11.48 12.89
C ASN A 215 -26.78 -12.91 12.83
N ALA A 216 -26.42 -13.69 11.80
CA ALA A 216 -26.84 -15.07 11.60
C ALA A 216 -25.80 -15.85 10.78
N LEU A 217 -25.92 -17.17 10.77
CA LEU A 217 -25.22 -18.03 9.81
C LEU A 217 -25.91 -17.95 8.44
N ALA A 218 -25.14 -18.16 7.39
CA ALA A 218 -25.64 -18.10 6.00
C ALA A 218 -26.07 -19.50 5.49
N GLU A 219 -26.65 -20.32 6.39
CA GLU A 219 -27.09 -21.68 6.07
C GLU A 219 -28.16 -21.68 4.97
N GLY A 220 -27.98 -22.56 3.99
CA GLY A 220 -28.88 -22.67 2.83
C GLY A 220 -28.65 -21.64 1.73
N LEU A 221 -27.77 -20.65 1.90
CA LEU A 221 -27.46 -19.71 0.84
C LEU A 221 -26.42 -20.27 -0.12
N THR A 222 -26.66 -20.09 -1.41
CA THR A 222 -25.66 -20.24 -2.47
C THR A 222 -25.19 -18.86 -2.91
N VAL A 223 -23.87 -18.65 -2.92
CA VAL A 223 -23.25 -17.34 -3.18
C VAL A 223 -22.37 -17.44 -4.41
N THR A 224 -22.58 -16.57 -5.38
CA THR A 224 -21.59 -16.29 -6.44
C THR A 224 -20.76 -15.08 -6.02
N TYR A 225 -19.43 -15.26 -5.96
CA TYR A 225 -18.51 -14.26 -5.49
C TYR A 225 -17.43 -13.93 -6.53
N THR A 226 -17.10 -12.65 -6.65
CA THR A 226 -15.91 -12.21 -7.37
C THR A 226 -15.12 -11.19 -6.55
N PRO A 227 -13.80 -11.39 -6.36
CA PRO A 227 -12.91 -10.39 -5.79
C PRO A 227 -12.55 -9.26 -6.75
N LEU A 228 -12.96 -9.32 -8.04
CA LEU A 228 -12.60 -8.35 -9.07
C LEU A 228 -11.08 -8.13 -9.17
N ASN A 229 -10.31 -9.21 -9.19
CA ASN A 229 -8.83 -9.19 -9.19
C ASN A 229 -8.21 -8.50 -7.96
N GLY A 230 -8.96 -8.29 -6.89
CA GLY A 230 -8.56 -7.52 -5.70
C GLY A 230 -8.24 -8.38 -4.47
N THR A 231 -8.12 -7.69 -3.34
CA THR A 231 -7.64 -8.22 -2.05
C THR A 231 -8.59 -9.19 -1.34
N GLY A 232 -9.86 -9.27 -1.76
CA GLY A 232 -10.83 -10.17 -1.16
C GLY A 232 -10.69 -11.66 -1.55
N TYR A 233 -9.76 -12.00 -2.43
CA TYR A 233 -9.65 -13.31 -3.09
C TYR A 233 -9.49 -14.49 -2.12
N LYS A 234 -8.82 -14.34 -0.99
CA LYS A 234 -8.64 -15.37 0.04
C LYS A 234 -9.58 -15.22 1.23
N LEU A 235 -9.63 -14.01 1.81
CA LEU A 235 -10.33 -13.81 3.07
C LEU A 235 -11.85 -13.91 2.94
N VAL A 236 -12.44 -13.40 1.85
CA VAL A 236 -13.90 -13.46 1.68
C VAL A 236 -14.38 -14.90 1.46
N PRO A 237 -13.79 -15.73 0.59
CA PRO A 237 -14.15 -17.13 0.50
C PRO A 237 -13.97 -17.90 1.82
N ALA A 238 -12.88 -17.64 2.55
CA ALA A 238 -12.64 -18.25 3.85
C ALA A 238 -13.72 -17.85 4.87
N MET A 239 -14.15 -16.60 4.88
CA MET A 239 -15.24 -16.11 5.73
C MET A 239 -16.57 -16.74 5.36
N LEU A 240 -16.94 -16.78 4.08
CA LEU A 240 -18.19 -17.38 3.62
C LEU A 240 -18.28 -18.86 4.00
N LYS A 241 -17.17 -19.61 3.91
CA LYS A 241 -17.10 -20.99 4.40
C LYS A 241 -17.36 -21.08 5.92
N ARG A 242 -16.78 -20.17 6.73
CA ARG A 242 -17.02 -20.12 8.19
C ARG A 242 -18.46 -19.73 8.53
N MET A 243 -19.16 -19.04 7.62
CA MET A 243 -20.58 -18.70 7.75
C MET A 243 -21.53 -19.83 7.33
N ASN A 244 -21.01 -21.00 6.92
CA ASN A 244 -21.75 -22.18 6.49
C ASN A 244 -22.65 -21.92 5.27
N VAL A 245 -22.17 -21.19 4.26
CA VAL A 245 -22.90 -21.10 2.98
C VAL A 245 -23.04 -22.49 2.35
N ALA A 246 -24.21 -22.81 1.81
CA ALA A 246 -24.51 -24.10 1.19
C ALA A 246 -23.73 -24.34 -0.11
N GLY A 247 -23.46 -23.28 -0.86
CA GLY A 247 -22.67 -23.29 -2.08
C GLY A 247 -21.90 -22.01 -2.26
N LEU A 248 -20.66 -22.10 -2.78
CA LEU A 248 -19.82 -20.96 -3.10
C LEU A 248 -19.24 -21.14 -4.50
N ASP A 249 -19.69 -20.34 -5.44
CA ASP A 249 -19.16 -20.25 -6.78
C ASP A 249 -18.29 -19.00 -6.91
N ILE A 250 -17.04 -19.17 -7.35
CA ILE A 250 -16.09 -18.06 -7.52
C ILE A 250 -15.87 -17.83 -9.01
N VAL A 251 -16.11 -16.61 -9.48
CA VAL A 251 -15.88 -16.21 -10.87
C VAL A 251 -14.39 -16.38 -11.19
N LYS A 252 -14.07 -17.40 -11.98
CA LYS A 252 -12.68 -17.85 -12.24
C LYS A 252 -11.80 -16.79 -12.87
N GLU A 253 -12.33 -16.05 -13.84
CA GLU A 253 -11.62 -15.03 -14.61
C GLU A 253 -11.17 -13.84 -13.73
N GLN A 254 -11.81 -13.66 -12.58
CA GLN A 254 -11.56 -12.55 -11.65
C GLN A 254 -11.06 -13.00 -10.29
N SER A 255 -10.83 -14.31 -10.12
CA SER A 255 -10.53 -14.92 -8.84
C SER A 255 -9.15 -14.60 -8.31
N MET A 256 -8.19 -14.37 -9.21
CA MET A 256 -6.80 -14.09 -8.84
C MET A 256 -6.51 -12.59 -8.89
N PRO A 257 -5.62 -12.10 -8.00
CA PRO A 257 -5.16 -10.72 -8.03
C PRO A 257 -4.52 -10.36 -9.37
N ASP A 258 -4.85 -9.17 -9.90
CA ASP A 258 -4.26 -8.63 -11.12
C ASP A 258 -4.20 -7.09 -11.02
N GLY A 259 -2.98 -6.55 -10.97
CA GLY A 259 -2.74 -5.10 -10.85
C GLY A 259 -3.15 -4.30 -12.09
N HIS A 260 -3.30 -4.96 -13.24
CA HIS A 260 -3.80 -4.33 -14.47
C HIS A 260 -5.32 -4.32 -14.56
N PHE A 261 -6.01 -5.13 -13.73
CA PHE A 261 -7.48 -5.27 -13.76
C PHE A 261 -8.02 -5.64 -15.14
N THR A 262 -7.36 -6.58 -15.83
CA THR A 262 -7.63 -6.92 -17.24
C THR A 262 -9.04 -7.45 -17.49
N THR A 263 -9.65 -8.07 -16.49
CA THR A 263 -10.99 -8.67 -16.57
C THR A 263 -12.10 -7.82 -15.95
N CYS A 264 -11.75 -6.64 -15.40
CA CYS A 264 -12.72 -5.73 -14.82
C CYS A 264 -12.31 -4.27 -15.00
N GLN A 265 -13.28 -3.39 -15.20
CA GLN A 265 -13.03 -1.96 -15.19
C GLN A 265 -13.10 -1.45 -13.75
N ILE A 266 -11.98 -1.01 -13.20
CA ILE A 266 -11.92 -0.47 -11.84
C ILE A 266 -12.42 0.99 -11.84
N GLY A 267 -13.26 1.35 -10.85
CA GLY A 267 -13.75 2.71 -10.67
C GLY A 267 -14.99 2.77 -9.78
N ARG A 268 -15.33 3.98 -9.27
CA ARG A 268 -16.46 4.18 -8.36
C ARG A 268 -17.80 3.76 -8.96
N ALA A 269 -18.03 4.02 -10.24
CA ALA A 269 -19.29 3.70 -10.92
C ALA A 269 -19.48 2.17 -11.04
N SER A 270 -18.44 1.43 -11.40
CA SER A 270 -18.49 -0.03 -11.51
C SER A 270 -18.72 -0.72 -10.17
N CYS A 271 -18.21 -0.16 -9.07
CA CYS A 271 -18.49 -0.67 -7.72
C CYS A 271 -19.96 -0.46 -7.32
N ARG A 272 -20.62 0.62 -7.74
CA ARG A 272 -22.04 0.89 -7.45
C ARG A 272 -22.98 0.07 -8.30
N GLU A 273 -22.74 -0.07 -9.59
CA GLU A 273 -23.61 -0.82 -10.52
C GLU A 273 -23.67 -2.31 -10.19
N ARG A 274 -22.61 -2.91 -9.64
CA ARG A 274 -22.55 -4.35 -9.33
C ARG A 274 -23.23 -4.73 -8.03
N VAL A 275 -23.42 -3.81 -7.08
CA VAL A 275 -24.19 -4.03 -5.86
C VAL A 275 -25.69 -4.10 -6.13
N PHE A 276 -26.19 -3.46 -7.19
CA PHE A 276 -27.61 -3.46 -7.57
C PHE A 276 -28.04 -4.60 -8.51
N ARG A 277 -27.12 -5.41 -9.02
CA ARG A 277 -27.43 -6.56 -9.90
C ARG A 277 -27.40 -7.92 -9.22
N ALA A 278 -27.19 -7.95 -7.90
CA ALA A 278 -27.19 -9.17 -7.09
C ALA A 278 -28.48 -9.29 -6.27
N VAL A 279 -29.65 -9.07 -6.93
CA VAL A 279 -30.98 -9.40 -6.39
C VAL A 279 -31.65 -10.37 -7.35
#